data_807c5cc2ee5fd375372f3c1f639aa9c2
#
_entry.id   807c5cc2ee5fd375372f3c1f639aa9c2
#
_cell.length_a   1.000
_cell.length_b   1.000
_cell.length_c   1.000
_cell.angle_alpha   90.00
_cell.angle_beta   90.00
_cell.angle_gamma   90.00
#
_symmetry.space_group_name_H-M   'P 1'
#
loop_
_entity.id
_entity.type
_entity.pdbx_description
1 polymer ?
#
loop_
_entity_poly.entity_id
_entity_poly.type
_entity_poly.pdbx_seq_one_letter_code
_entity_poly.pdbx_strand_id
1 'polypeptide(L)'
;WKLLYTALGEKVQLVGDDLTVTNPKRLQRAIDEKSMNAILIKLNQIGTVSETLQTIKMAKAAGMASVISHRSGETEDTTIADFAVATGVGQIKTGSICRTDRVAKYNQLLRIEETLKGNSRYAGRSLLGC
;
A
#
# COMPACT_ATOMS: atom_id res chain seq x y z
N TRP A 1 19.41 0.43 -3.99
CA TRP A 1 18.41 0.03 -3.01
C TRP A 1 18.99 -0.88 -1.94
N LYS A 2 19.71 -1.94 -2.28
CA LYS A 2 20.32 -2.85 -1.33
C LYS A 2 21.22 -2.13 -0.29
N LEU A 3 22.09 -1.23 -0.74
CA LEU A 3 22.93 -0.42 0.17
C LEU A 3 22.08 0.48 1.08
N LEU A 4 21.02 1.07 0.53
CA LEU A 4 20.08 1.90 1.29
C LEU A 4 19.37 1.07 2.35
N TYR A 5 18.90 -0.13 1.98
CA TYR A 5 18.26 -1.05 2.92
C TYR A 5 19.21 -1.47 4.05
N THR A 6 20.45 -1.81 3.73
CA THR A 6 21.47 -2.16 4.74
C THR A 6 21.69 -1.01 5.75
N ALA A 7 21.67 0.23 5.28
CA ALA A 7 21.95 1.39 6.14
C ALA A 7 20.72 1.86 6.96
N LEU A 8 19.52 1.76 6.40
CA LEU A 8 18.33 2.42 6.93
C LEU A 8 17.11 1.50 7.12
N GLY A 9 17.14 0.26 6.63
CA GLY A 9 15.95 -0.61 6.59
C GLY A 9 15.36 -0.95 7.97
N GLU A 10 16.16 -0.86 9.04
CA GLU A 10 15.69 -1.05 10.42
C GLU A 10 15.15 0.26 11.06
N LYS A 11 15.38 1.39 10.41
CA LYS A 11 15.06 2.71 10.98
C LYS A 11 13.90 3.40 10.27
N VAL A 12 13.69 3.10 8.98
CA VAL A 12 12.68 3.76 8.16
C VAL A 12 12.03 2.76 7.20
N GLN A 13 10.80 3.07 6.81
CA GLN A 13 10.09 2.33 5.77
C GLN A 13 10.63 2.73 4.38
N LEU A 14 11.23 1.77 3.68
CA LEU A 14 11.75 1.92 2.32
C LEU A 14 10.74 1.34 1.32
N VAL A 15 9.97 2.22 0.70
CA VAL A 15 8.85 1.83 -0.17
C VAL A 15 9.29 1.72 -1.62
N GLY A 16 9.25 0.51 -2.18
CA GLY A 16 9.50 0.27 -3.61
C GLY A 16 8.29 0.64 -4.46
N ASP A 17 8.42 1.63 -5.32
CA ASP A 17 7.43 2.05 -6.31
C ASP A 17 7.83 1.55 -7.71
N ASP A 18 8.54 2.35 -8.49
CA ASP A 18 8.96 1.98 -9.86
C ASP A 18 9.97 0.81 -9.90
N LEU A 19 10.57 0.48 -8.76
CA LEU A 19 11.42 -0.69 -8.61
C LEU A 19 10.63 -2.00 -8.83
N THR A 20 9.39 -2.06 -8.39
CA THR A 20 8.59 -3.29 -8.37
C THR A 20 7.33 -3.22 -9.23
N VAL A 21 6.78 -2.04 -9.49
CA VAL A 21 5.58 -1.77 -10.31
C VAL A 21 4.41 -2.73 -10.02
N THR A 22 4.19 -3.07 -8.76
CA THR A 22 3.16 -4.03 -8.32
C THR A 22 3.31 -5.43 -8.96
N ASN A 23 4.49 -5.76 -9.48
CA ASN A 23 4.74 -7.00 -10.21
C ASN A 23 5.33 -8.08 -9.31
N PRO A 24 4.71 -9.29 -9.19
CA PRO A 24 5.18 -10.36 -8.31
C PRO A 24 6.61 -10.81 -8.59
N LYS A 25 7.04 -10.88 -9.86
CA LYS A 25 8.40 -11.30 -10.22
C LYS A 25 9.45 -10.28 -9.78
N ARG A 26 9.14 -9.00 -9.93
CA ARG A 26 10.03 -7.92 -9.47
C ARG A 26 10.05 -7.83 -7.94
N LEU A 27 8.91 -8.06 -7.29
CA LEU A 27 8.82 -8.15 -5.84
C LEU A 27 9.68 -9.32 -5.32
N GLN A 28 9.60 -10.50 -5.95
CA GLN A 28 10.44 -11.64 -5.54
C GLN A 28 11.93 -11.28 -5.58
N ARG A 29 12.37 -10.65 -6.64
CA ARG A 29 13.76 -10.17 -6.73
C ARG A 29 14.11 -9.19 -5.60
N ALA A 30 13.23 -8.25 -5.30
CA ALA A 30 13.44 -7.28 -4.23
C ALA A 30 13.52 -7.93 -2.84
N ILE A 31 12.75 -9.00 -2.61
CA ILE A 31 12.80 -9.83 -1.40
C ILE A 31 14.16 -10.55 -1.31
N ASP A 32 14.56 -11.24 -2.38
CA ASP A 32 15.80 -12.02 -2.43
C ASP A 32 17.04 -11.13 -2.23
N GLU A 33 17.01 -9.94 -2.81
CA GLU A 33 18.11 -8.96 -2.71
C GLU A 33 18.07 -8.13 -1.41
N LYS A 34 17.02 -8.23 -0.60
CA LYS A 34 16.77 -7.38 0.59
C LYS A 34 16.95 -5.91 0.23
N SER A 35 16.17 -5.41 -0.71
CA SER A 35 16.33 -4.05 -1.25
C SER A 35 15.31 -3.04 -0.74
N MET A 36 14.23 -3.51 -0.08
CA MET A 36 13.17 -2.68 0.48
C MET A 36 12.42 -3.44 1.57
N ASN A 37 11.62 -2.76 2.40
CA ASN A 37 10.78 -3.37 3.44
C ASN A 37 9.29 -3.01 3.28
N ALA A 38 8.93 -2.30 2.22
CA ALA A 38 7.54 -2.02 1.86
C ALA A 38 7.39 -1.90 0.34
N ILE A 39 6.19 -2.18 -0.15
CA ILE A 39 5.85 -2.05 -1.57
C ILE A 39 4.69 -1.08 -1.77
N LEU A 40 4.79 -0.20 -2.77
CA LEU A 40 3.68 0.61 -3.23
C LEU A 40 2.83 -0.21 -4.22
N ILE A 41 1.54 -0.27 -3.94
CA ILE A 41 0.55 -1.04 -4.71
C ILE A 41 -0.29 -0.10 -5.56
N LYS A 42 -0.22 -0.26 -6.86
CA LYS A 42 -1.00 0.46 -7.86
C LYS A 42 -1.69 -0.56 -8.77
N LEU A 43 -3.01 -0.74 -8.62
CA LEU A 43 -3.77 -1.79 -9.32
C LEU A 43 -3.55 -1.78 -10.83
N ASN A 44 -3.48 -0.60 -11.43
CA ASN A 44 -3.33 -0.47 -12.89
C ASN A 44 -1.89 -0.64 -13.41
N GLN A 45 -0.89 -0.83 -12.55
CA GLN A 45 0.47 -1.17 -13.00
C GLN A 45 0.56 -2.65 -13.41
N ILE A 46 -0.03 -3.55 -12.63
CA ILE A 46 -0.10 -4.98 -12.99
C ILE A 46 -1.36 -5.28 -13.80
N GLY A 47 -2.47 -4.59 -13.54
CA GLY A 47 -3.65 -4.56 -14.39
C GLY A 47 -4.83 -5.41 -13.94
N THR A 48 -4.66 -6.36 -13.01
CA THR A 48 -5.77 -7.14 -12.45
C THR A 48 -5.79 -7.13 -10.93
N VAL A 49 -6.98 -7.25 -10.35
CA VAL A 49 -7.15 -7.36 -8.89
C VAL A 49 -6.49 -8.64 -8.37
N SER A 50 -6.61 -9.74 -9.09
CA SER A 50 -6.05 -11.04 -8.68
C SER A 50 -4.52 -10.98 -8.56
N GLU A 51 -3.82 -10.43 -9.53
CA GLU A 51 -2.36 -10.26 -9.48
C GLU A 51 -1.94 -9.26 -8.42
N THR A 52 -2.73 -8.21 -8.21
CA THR A 52 -2.50 -7.26 -7.12
C THR A 52 -2.60 -7.93 -5.75
N LEU A 53 -3.64 -8.73 -5.53
CA LEU A 53 -3.80 -9.52 -4.29
C LEU A 53 -2.68 -10.54 -4.10
N GLN A 54 -2.22 -11.18 -5.17
CA GLN A 54 -1.07 -12.08 -5.13
C GLN A 54 0.19 -11.33 -4.67
N THR A 55 0.43 -10.15 -5.21
CA THR A 55 1.58 -9.29 -4.83
C THR A 55 1.50 -8.89 -3.36
N ILE A 56 0.33 -8.48 -2.86
CA ILE A 56 0.12 -8.14 -1.45
C ILE A 56 0.37 -9.35 -0.54
N LYS A 57 -0.18 -10.52 -0.88
CA LYS A 57 0.04 -11.76 -0.11
C LYS A 57 1.52 -12.13 -0.04
N MET A 58 2.23 -11.98 -1.14
CA MET A 58 3.66 -12.27 -1.23
C MET A 58 4.49 -11.30 -0.39
N ALA A 59 4.19 -9.99 -0.44
CA ALA A 59 4.82 -8.99 0.42
C ALA A 59 4.60 -9.32 1.90
N LYS A 60 3.35 -9.62 2.28
CA LYS A 60 2.99 -9.99 3.65
C LYS A 60 3.73 -11.25 4.14
N ALA A 61 3.83 -12.28 3.29
CA ALA A 61 4.56 -13.51 3.62
C ALA A 61 6.06 -13.27 3.82
N ALA A 62 6.61 -12.25 3.17
CA ALA A 62 8.00 -11.82 3.34
C ALA A 62 8.21 -10.81 4.50
N GLY A 63 7.18 -10.53 5.29
CA GLY A 63 7.26 -9.53 6.37
C GLY A 63 7.31 -8.08 5.90
N MET A 64 6.98 -7.81 4.64
CA MET A 64 7.00 -6.47 4.07
C MET A 64 5.63 -5.79 4.17
N ALA A 65 5.64 -4.49 4.45
CA ALA A 65 4.44 -3.67 4.42
C ALA A 65 3.97 -3.41 2.97
N SER A 66 2.69 -3.11 2.82
CA SER A 66 2.10 -2.68 1.55
C SER A 66 1.37 -1.36 1.73
N VAL A 67 1.48 -0.46 0.76
CA VAL A 67 0.80 0.84 0.74
C VAL A 67 -0.07 0.91 -0.51
N ILE A 68 -1.39 0.93 -0.37
CA ILE A 68 -2.30 1.13 -1.51
C ILE A 68 -2.17 2.57 -1.99
N SER A 69 -2.02 2.76 -3.29
CA SER A 69 -1.71 4.08 -3.85
C SER A 69 -2.66 4.51 -4.94
N HIS A 70 -2.97 5.80 -4.92
CA HIS A 70 -3.55 6.51 -6.03
C HIS A 70 -2.57 6.66 -7.20
N ARG A 71 -3.06 7.24 -8.31
CA ARG A 71 -2.24 7.72 -9.43
C ARG A 71 -2.32 9.25 -9.54
N SER A 72 -1.46 9.84 -10.35
CA SER A 72 -1.52 11.29 -10.62
C SER A 72 -2.81 11.70 -11.34
N GLY A 73 -3.26 10.92 -12.30
CA GLY A 73 -4.55 11.07 -12.98
C GLY A 73 -5.65 10.28 -12.25
N GLU A 74 -6.31 10.93 -11.30
CA GLU A 74 -7.38 10.34 -10.49
C GLU A 74 -8.75 10.92 -10.86
N THR A 75 -9.78 10.16 -10.46
CA THR A 75 -11.20 10.57 -10.46
C THR A 75 -11.73 10.51 -9.04
N GLU A 76 -13.01 10.75 -8.84
CA GLU A 76 -13.69 10.59 -7.54
C GLU A 76 -14.02 9.12 -7.21
N ASP A 77 -13.58 8.14 -8.01
CA ASP A 77 -13.70 6.72 -7.70
C ASP A 77 -13.02 6.39 -6.37
N THR A 78 -13.67 5.58 -5.54
CA THR A 78 -13.23 5.28 -4.17
C THR A 78 -12.69 3.87 -3.98
N THR A 79 -12.61 3.07 -5.05
CA THR A 79 -12.24 1.64 -5.00
C THR A 79 -10.97 1.37 -4.21
N ILE A 80 -9.96 2.25 -4.30
CA ILE A 80 -8.70 2.04 -3.56
C ILE A 80 -8.86 2.19 -2.04
N ALA A 81 -9.85 2.94 -1.56
CA ALA A 81 -10.15 3.04 -0.14
C ALA A 81 -10.77 1.73 0.37
N ASP A 82 -11.78 1.22 -0.33
CA ASP A 82 -12.39 -0.08 -0.03
C ASP A 82 -11.34 -1.20 -0.10
N PHE A 83 -10.49 -1.17 -1.11
CA PHE A 83 -9.43 -2.17 -1.31
C PHE A 83 -8.38 -2.14 -0.19
N ALA A 84 -7.99 -0.96 0.29
CA ALA A 84 -7.04 -0.81 1.39
C ALA A 84 -7.58 -1.43 2.69
N VAL A 85 -8.86 -1.19 3.00
CA VAL A 85 -9.50 -1.76 4.19
C VAL A 85 -9.72 -3.26 4.01
N ALA A 86 -10.25 -3.71 2.88
CA ALA A 86 -10.56 -5.12 2.61
C ALA A 86 -9.30 -6.00 2.64
N THR A 87 -8.16 -5.50 2.21
CA THR A 87 -6.89 -6.24 2.23
C THR A 87 -6.17 -6.18 3.58
N GLY A 88 -6.58 -5.27 4.45
CA GLY A 88 -5.97 -5.07 5.76
C GLY A 88 -4.52 -4.63 5.72
N VAL A 89 -4.08 -3.97 4.64
CA VAL A 89 -2.69 -3.48 4.50
C VAL A 89 -2.35 -2.34 5.46
N GLY A 90 -3.38 -1.62 5.92
CA GLY A 90 -3.28 -0.58 6.94
C GLY A 90 -2.67 0.74 6.49
N GLN A 91 -2.21 0.85 5.25
CA GLN A 91 -1.62 2.07 4.70
C GLN A 91 -2.23 2.43 3.34
N ILE A 92 -2.54 3.71 3.16
CA ILE A 92 -3.00 4.25 1.88
C ILE A 92 -2.28 5.57 1.57
N LYS A 93 -1.85 5.73 0.33
CA LYS A 93 -1.31 6.98 -0.22
C LYS A 93 -2.32 7.52 -1.22
N THR A 94 -3.09 8.53 -0.84
CA THR A 94 -4.18 9.04 -1.68
C THR A 94 -4.22 10.57 -1.82
N GLY A 95 -3.09 11.22 -1.63
CA GLY A 95 -2.95 12.67 -1.79
C GLY A 95 -3.33 13.45 -0.52
N SER A 96 -3.39 14.75 -0.65
CA SER A 96 -3.78 15.66 0.44
C SER A 96 -5.30 15.74 0.59
N ILE A 97 -5.76 16.34 1.68
CA ILE A 97 -7.17 16.62 1.96
C ILE A 97 -7.71 17.83 1.17
N CYS A 98 -7.23 18.01 -0.04
CA CYS A 98 -7.72 19.00 -1.01
C CYS A 98 -7.92 18.31 -2.36
N ARG A 99 -8.76 18.86 -3.23
CA ARG A 99 -9.27 18.29 -4.47
C ARG A 99 -10.22 17.11 -4.23
N THR A 100 -11.36 17.12 -4.89
CA THR A 100 -12.43 16.13 -4.70
C THR A 100 -12.02 14.71 -5.07
N ASP A 101 -11.17 14.56 -6.10
CA ASP A 101 -10.60 13.28 -6.51
C ASP A 101 -9.74 12.60 -5.41
N ARG A 102 -9.25 13.37 -4.44
CA ARG A 102 -8.49 12.86 -3.27
C ARG A 102 -9.40 12.72 -2.06
N VAL A 103 -10.17 13.76 -1.76
CA VAL A 103 -11.07 13.81 -0.60
C VAL A 103 -12.13 12.71 -0.66
N ALA A 104 -12.58 12.30 -1.86
CA ALA A 104 -13.51 11.20 -2.05
C ALA A 104 -13.04 9.91 -1.36
N LYS A 105 -11.73 9.58 -1.42
CA LYS A 105 -11.16 8.40 -0.78
C LYS A 105 -11.17 8.52 0.74
N TYR A 106 -10.85 9.68 1.28
CA TYR A 106 -10.93 9.93 2.74
C TYR A 106 -12.37 9.84 3.24
N ASN A 107 -13.31 10.43 2.53
CA ASN A 107 -14.73 10.32 2.87
C ASN A 107 -15.22 8.86 2.80
N GLN A 108 -14.70 8.06 1.87
CA GLN A 108 -15.04 6.64 1.79
C GLN A 108 -14.49 5.87 3.00
N LEU A 109 -13.28 6.15 3.45
CA LEU A 109 -12.75 5.54 4.67
C LEU A 109 -13.62 5.85 5.89
N LEU A 110 -14.14 7.08 6.02
CA LEU A 110 -15.09 7.45 7.09
C LEU A 110 -16.39 6.66 6.98
N ARG A 111 -16.97 6.49 5.78
CA ARG A 111 -18.17 5.67 5.57
C ARG A 111 -17.95 4.21 5.93
N ILE A 112 -16.79 3.66 5.59
CA ILE A 112 -16.41 2.28 5.95
C ILE A 112 -16.32 2.15 7.47
N GLU A 113 -15.67 3.11 8.14
CA GLU A 113 -15.57 3.13 9.60
C GLU A 113 -16.95 3.14 10.27
N GLU A 114 -17.85 4.01 9.80
CA GLU A 114 -19.23 4.08 10.26
C GLU A 114 -19.99 2.75 10.06
N THR A 115 -19.78 2.12 8.89
CA THR A 115 -20.39 0.82 8.57
C THR A 115 -19.89 -0.30 9.49
N LEU A 116 -18.64 -0.25 9.90
CA LEU A 116 -18.02 -1.25 10.79
C LEU A 116 -18.44 -1.10 12.26
N LYS A 117 -19.17 -0.03 12.63
CA LYS A 117 -19.79 0.14 13.95
C LYS A 117 -18.85 -0.14 15.13
N GLY A 118 -17.66 0.40 15.12
CA GLY A 118 -16.66 0.22 16.17
C GLY A 118 -15.78 -1.02 16.04
N ASN A 119 -15.97 -1.85 15.02
CA ASN A 119 -15.07 -2.97 14.69
C ASN A 119 -13.91 -2.53 13.79
N SER A 120 -13.68 -1.23 13.68
CA SER A 120 -12.54 -0.65 12.97
C SER A 120 -11.38 -0.35 13.93
N ARG A 121 -10.16 -0.42 13.42
CA ARG A 121 -8.96 -0.05 14.15
C ARG A 121 -8.00 0.72 13.26
N TYR A 122 -7.57 1.88 13.71
CA TYR A 122 -6.47 2.59 13.07
C TYR A 122 -5.14 1.90 13.42
N ALA A 123 -4.45 1.42 12.40
CA ALA A 123 -3.23 0.62 12.59
C ALA A 123 -2.05 1.43 13.15
N GLY A 124 -1.97 2.72 12.81
CA GLY A 124 -0.99 3.64 13.38
C GLY A 124 0.46 3.18 13.18
N ARG A 125 1.29 3.43 14.21
CA ARG A 125 2.72 3.08 14.17
C ARG A 125 3.02 1.59 14.13
N SER A 126 2.08 0.72 14.49
CA SER A 126 2.30 -0.73 14.51
C SER A 126 2.65 -1.32 13.13
N LEU A 127 2.40 -0.57 12.07
CA LEU A 127 2.72 -0.98 10.68
C LEU A 127 4.10 -0.56 10.20
N LEU A 128 4.76 0.36 10.89
CA LEU A 128 6.01 0.94 10.39
C LEU A 128 7.22 0.07 10.72
N GLY A 129 7.09 -0.89 11.65
CA GLY A 129 8.15 -1.84 11.99
C GLY A 129 9.40 -1.21 12.61
N CYS A 130 9.32 0.05 13.03
CA CYS A 130 10.42 0.82 13.61
C CYS A 130 9.94 1.66 14.79
#